data_6307e62521ac619069e2e943486e78f2
#
_entry.id   6307e62521ac619069e2e943486e78f2
#
_cell.length_a   1.000
_cell.length_b   1.000
_cell.length_c   1.000
_cell.angle_alpha   90.00
_cell.angle_beta   90.00
_cell.angle_gamma   90.00
#
_symmetry.space_group_name_H-M   'P 1'
#
loop_
_entity.id
_entity.type
_entity.pdbx_description
1 polymer ?
#
loop_
_entity_poly.entity_id
_entity_poly.type
_entity_poly.pdbx_seq_one_letter_code
_entity_poly.pdbx_strand_id
1 'polypeptide(L)'
;MANCKEFYFPSSNGVSRIHAAEWTPDGPPVAVLQIAHGVAEYGMRYAPFAEFLTEHGFVVVANDHLGHGLSAEKDAETLYFGPHDGWKHVVDDMYALRCRTKEKYPDLPYFLMGHSMGSFLTRTYLIRYPGTVDAAIIMGTGQQSPAIVAPGRAIAKAAGKRHGFTAHSPRVESLAFGAYNKAFAPNRTEVDWLSVSQNNVDSY
;
A
#
# COMPACT_ATOMS: atom_id res chain seq x y z
N MET A 1 -4.50 -5.66 24.53
CA MET A 1 -3.84 -5.78 23.20
C MET A 1 -4.95 -5.93 22.17
N ALA A 2 -4.92 -5.18 21.08
CA ALA A 2 -5.93 -5.31 20.03
C ALA A 2 -6.00 -6.75 19.52
N ASN A 3 -7.21 -7.24 19.26
CA ASN A 3 -7.40 -8.56 18.67
C ASN A 3 -7.09 -8.45 17.16
N CYS A 4 -5.92 -8.93 16.74
CA CYS A 4 -5.49 -8.93 15.34
C CYS A 4 -5.73 -10.32 14.74
N LYS A 5 -6.39 -10.36 13.58
CA LYS A 5 -6.61 -11.57 12.79
C LYS A 5 -6.05 -11.39 11.38
N GLU A 6 -5.12 -12.24 11.02
CA GLU A 6 -4.60 -12.32 9.65
C GLU A 6 -5.39 -13.35 8.83
N PHE A 7 -5.58 -13.07 7.55
CA PHE A 7 -6.30 -13.95 6.63
C PHE A 7 -5.88 -13.72 5.18
N TYR A 8 -6.29 -14.62 4.30
CA TYR A 8 -6.08 -14.48 2.85
C TYR A 8 -7.39 -14.48 2.10
N PHE A 9 -7.42 -13.76 0.97
CA PHE A 9 -8.51 -13.83 0.00
C PHE A 9 -7.96 -13.87 -1.43
N PRO A 10 -8.74 -14.37 -2.42
CA PRO A 10 -8.32 -14.39 -3.81
C PRO A 10 -8.12 -12.99 -4.36
N SER A 11 -7.02 -12.76 -5.09
CA SER A 11 -6.84 -11.54 -5.86
C SER A 11 -7.76 -11.51 -7.08
N SER A 12 -8.12 -10.31 -7.50
CA SER A 12 -8.86 -10.04 -8.74
C SER A 12 -8.09 -10.46 -10.00
N ASN A 13 -6.78 -10.71 -9.90
CA ASN A 13 -5.98 -11.24 -11.00
C ASN A 13 -6.25 -12.74 -11.29
N GLY A 14 -7.03 -13.43 -10.45
CA GLY A 14 -7.42 -14.83 -10.59
C GLY A 14 -6.34 -15.87 -10.30
N VAL A 15 -5.13 -15.42 -9.90
CA VAL A 15 -3.97 -16.31 -9.69
C VAL A 15 -3.43 -16.19 -8.26
N SER A 16 -3.23 -14.97 -7.78
CA SER A 16 -2.58 -14.69 -6.50
C SER A 16 -3.57 -14.69 -5.34
N ARG A 17 -3.04 -14.81 -4.14
CA ARG A 17 -3.78 -14.63 -2.88
C ARG A 17 -3.29 -13.36 -2.21
N ILE A 18 -4.22 -12.58 -1.69
CA ILE A 18 -3.95 -11.33 -0.98
C ILE A 18 -3.98 -11.60 0.52
N HIS A 19 -2.86 -11.34 1.18
CA HIS A 19 -2.78 -11.31 2.63
C HIS A 19 -3.42 -10.04 3.17
N ALA A 20 -4.15 -10.15 4.27
CA ALA A 20 -4.76 -9.03 4.98
C ALA A 20 -4.79 -9.27 6.49
N ALA A 21 -4.82 -8.17 7.23
CA ALA A 21 -5.00 -8.16 8.66
C ALA A 21 -6.21 -7.31 9.05
N GLU A 22 -6.91 -7.74 10.08
CA GLU A 22 -8.02 -7.02 10.71
C GLU A 22 -7.73 -6.88 12.20
N TRP A 23 -7.72 -5.66 12.70
CA TRP A 23 -7.64 -5.32 14.13
C TRP A 23 -9.02 -4.88 14.61
N THR A 24 -9.48 -5.46 15.71
CA THR A 24 -10.81 -5.19 16.26
C THR A 24 -10.72 -4.65 17.68
N PRO A 25 -11.56 -3.66 18.05
CA PRO A 25 -11.66 -3.17 19.42
C PRO A 25 -12.30 -4.22 20.34
N ASP A 26 -12.04 -4.12 21.65
CA ASP A 26 -12.65 -5.00 22.64
C ASP A 26 -14.16 -4.70 22.84
N GLY A 27 -14.60 -3.47 22.55
CA GLY A 27 -15.98 -3.01 22.65
C GLY A 27 -16.70 -2.93 21.30
N PRO A 28 -17.94 -2.43 21.28
CA PRO A 28 -18.68 -2.19 20.05
C PRO A 28 -17.92 -1.23 19.12
N PRO A 29 -17.69 -1.59 17.87
CA PRO A 29 -16.99 -0.73 16.95
C PRO A 29 -17.85 0.47 16.50
N VAL A 30 -17.18 1.61 16.27
CA VAL A 30 -17.84 2.87 15.84
C VAL A 30 -17.60 3.20 14.37
N ALA A 31 -16.54 2.70 13.78
CA ALA A 31 -16.17 2.94 12.38
C ALA A 31 -15.15 1.91 11.88
N VAL A 32 -14.94 1.88 10.57
CA VAL A 32 -13.90 1.09 9.92
C VAL A 32 -12.89 2.03 9.25
N LEU A 33 -11.59 1.78 9.43
CA LEU A 33 -10.53 2.36 8.64
C LEU A 33 -9.82 1.27 7.83
N GLN A 34 -9.84 1.39 6.51
CA GLN A 34 -8.98 0.59 5.63
C GLN A 34 -7.70 1.36 5.32
N ILE A 35 -6.56 0.69 5.41
CA ILE A 35 -5.24 1.27 5.13
C ILE A 35 -4.68 0.69 3.83
N ALA A 36 -4.30 1.57 2.90
CA ALA A 36 -3.54 1.25 1.70
C ALA A 36 -2.09 1.74 1.89
N HIS A 37 -1.18 0.81 2.06
CA HIS A 37 0.23 1.07 2.35
C HIS A 37 1.01 1.60 1.14
N GLY A 38 2.22 2.11 1.37
CA GLY A 38 3.14 2.62 0.36
C GLY A 38 3.91 1.52 -0.37
N VAL A 39 4.80 1.94 -1.27
CA VAL A 39 5.72 1.03 -1.96
C VAL A 39 6.76 0.48 -0.98
N ALA A 40 7.17 -0.77 -1.19
CA ALA A 40 8.19 -1.47 -0.38
C ALA A 40 7.87 -1.55 1.13
N GLU A 41 6.59 -1.48 1.48
CA GLU A 41 6.09 -1.73 2.84
C GLU A 41 4.92 -2.74 2.80
N TYR A 42 4.23 -2.96 3.90
CA TYR A 42 3.20 -3.98 4.05
C TYR A 42 2.18 -3.60 5.14
N GLY A 43 1.03 -4.26 5.16
CA GLY A 43 -0.07 -3.91 6.05
C GLY A 43 0.27 -3.97 7.54
N MET A 44 1.00 -4.99 7.98
CA MET A 44 1.38 -5.15 9.39
C MET A 44 2.34 -4.07 9.92
N ARG A 45 2.99 -3.29 9.04
CA ARG A 45 3.77 -2.12 9.45
C ARG A 45 2.91 -1.09 10.19
N TYR A 46 1.61 -1.07 9.92
CA TYR A 46 0.65 -0.16 10.56
C TYR A 46 0.06 -0.71 11.86
N ALA A 47 0.53 -1.86 12.37
CA ALA A 47 0.00 -2.46 13.59
C ALA A 47 -0.03 -1.50 14.80
N PRO A 48 1.03 -0.72 15.12
CA PRO A 48 0.96 0.22 16.24
C PRO A 48 -0.12 1.30 16.07
N PHE A 49 -0.32 1.77 14.82
CA PHE A 49 -1.38 2.74 14.52
C PHE A 49 -2.77 2.10 14.56
N ALA A 50 -2.89 0.87 14.08
CA ALA A 50 -4.13 0.11 14.15
C ALA A 50 -4.53 -0.18 15.61
N GLU A 51 -3.58 -0.56 16.46
CA GLU A 51 -3.79 -0.78 17.90
C GLU A 51 -4.29 0.51 18.57
N PHE A 52 -3.63 1.64 18.32
CA PHE A 52 -4.10 2.94 18.82
C PHE A 52 -5.55 3.25 18.40
N LEU A 53 -5.90 2.97 17.15
CA LEU A 53 -7.25 3.21 16.65
C LEU A 53 -8.30 2.25 17.25
N THR A 54 -7.93 1.00 17.54
CA THR A 54 -8.85 0.07 18.20
C THR A 54 -9.16 0.51 19.62
N GLU A 55 -8.23 1.14 20.33
CA GLU A 55 -8.52 1.76 21.65
C GLU A 55 -9.56 2.88 21.55
N HIS A 56 -9.73 3.45 20.35
CA HIS A 56 -10.74 4.48 20.05
C HIS A 56 -11.98 3.92 19.34
N GLY A 57 -12.16 2.60 19.36
CA GLY A 57 -13.35 1.94 18.84
C GLY A 57 -13.35 1.69 17.32
N PHE A 58 -12.23 1.90 16.62
CA PHE A 58 -12.17 1.60 15.20
C PHE A 58 -11.86 0.13 14.95
N VAL A 59 -12.50 -0.45 13.94
CA VAL A 59 -11.98 -1.61 13.24
C VAL A 59 -10.97 -1.10 12.22
N VAL A 60 -9.78 -1.69 12.17
CA VAL A 60 -8.78 -1.36 11.16
C VAL A 60 -8.53 -2.58 10.29
N VAL A 61 -8.49 -2.39 8.98
CA VAL A 61 -8.13 -3.43 8.02
C VAL A 61 -7.04 -2.95 7.08
N ALA A 62 -6.11 -3.82 6.75
CA ALA A 62 -5.08 -3.54 5.75
C ALA A 62 -4.80 -4.83 4.98
N ASN A 63 -4.60 -4.70 3.67
CA ASN A 63 -4.06 -5.79 2.87
C ASN A 63 -2.65 -5.47 2.40
N ASP A 64 -1.84 -6.49 2.25
CA ASP A 64 -0.61 -6.39 1.49
C ASP A 64 -0.97 -6.31 0.00
N HIS A 65 -0.54 -5.26 -0.69
CA HIS A 65 -0.79 -5.13 -2.13
C HIS A 65 -0.09 -6.25 -2.91
N LEU A 66 -0.55 -6.56 -4.12
CA LEU A 66 0.15 -7.48 -5.02
C LEU A 66 1.65 -7.16 -5.06
N GLY A 67 2.49 -8.18 -4.99
CA GLY A 67 3.93 -8.02 -4.97
C GLY A 67 4.51 -7.39 -3.70
N HIS A 68 3.74 -7.29 -2.61
CA HIS A 68 4.20 -6.74 -1.33
C HIS A 68 3.89 -7.70 -0.18
N GLY A 69 4.71 -7.62 0.87
CA GLY A 69 4.51 -8.40 2.10
C GLY A 69 4.24 -9.87 1.82
N LEU A 70 3.27 -10.43 2.50
CA LEU A 70 2.87 -11.84 2.36
C LEU A 70 1.98 -12.12 1.13
N SER A 71 1.64 -11.09 0.34
CA SER A 71 0.99 -11.24 -0.98
C SER A 71 2.00 -11.48 -2.11
N ALA A 72 3.31 -11.33 -1.86
CA ALA A 72 4.37 -11.76 -2.77
C ALA A 72 4.74 -13.21 -2.44
N GLU A 73 4.31 -14.16 -3.27
CA GLU A 73 4.55 -15.59 -3.02
C GLU A 73 6.00 -16.01 -3.26
N LYS A 74 6.77 -15.21 -4.01
CA LYS A 74 8.18 -15.46 -4.36
C LYS A 74 8.96 -14.15 -4.36
N ASP A 75 10.23 -14.22 -4.05
CA ASP A 75 11.14 -13.07 -4.09
C ASP A 75 11.15 -12.37 -5.46
N ALA A 76 11.04 -13.13 -6.56
CA ALA A 76 10.96 -12.61 -7.92
C ALA A 76 9.66 -11.81 -8.21
N GLU A 77 8.67 -11.89 -7.35
CA GLU A 77 7.39 -11.17 -7.48
C GLU A 77 7.35 -9.89 -6.62
N THR A 78 8.40 -9.64 -5.84
CA THR A 78 8.48 -8.44 -5.00
C THR A 78 8.40 -7.18 -5.86
N LEU A 79 7.51 -6.27 -5.49
CA LEU A 79 7.19 -5.01 -6.19
C LEU A 79 6.59 -5.19 -7.59
N TYR A 80 6.13 -6.38 -7.95
CA TYR A 80 5.54 -6.67 -9.24
C TYR A 80 4.03 -6.92 -9.13
N PHE A 81 3.24 -6.10 -9.81
CA PHE A 81 1.76 -6.18 -9.77
C PHE A 81 1.15 -7.15 -10.77
N GLY A 82 1.98 -7.77 -11.63
CA GLY A 82 1.51 -8.68 -12.67
C GLY A 82 1.77 -8.19 -14.10
N PRO A 83 1.57 -9.08 -15.10
CA PRO A 83 1.98 -8.82 -16.48
C PRO A 83 1.09 -7.81 -17.23
N HIS A 84 -0.18 -7.71 -16.84
CA HIS A 84 -1.17 -6.87 -17.50
C HIS A 84 -2.02 -6.13 -16.49
N ASP A 85 -2.14 -4.81 -16.66
CA ASP A 85 -3.03 -3.95 -15.86
C ASP A 85 -2.93 -4.14 -14.32
N GLY A 86 -1.77 -4.56 -13.82
CA GLY A 86 -1.57 -4.96 -12.43
C GLY A 86 -2.04 -3.92 -11.41
N TRP A 87 -1.88 -2.63 -11.71
CA TRP A 87 -2.40 -1.55 -10.87
C TRP A 87 -3.93 -1.58 -10.71
N LYS A 88 -4.66 -2.08 -11.73
CA LYS A 88 -6.12 -2.25 -11.64
C LYS A 88 -6.45 -3.34 -10.63
N HIS A 89 -5.74 -4.47 -10.71
CA HIS A 89 -5.91 -5.57 -9.77
C HIS A 89 -5.63 -5.13 -8.33
N VAL A 90 -4.58 -4.34 -8.10
CA VAL A 90 -4.31 -3.80 -6.75
C VAL A 90 -5.50 -2.98 -6.22
N VAL A 91 -6.10 -2.13 -7.05
CA VAL A 91 -7.26 -1.32 -6.65
C VAL A 91 -8.52 -2.17 -6.48
N ASP A 92 -8.71 -3.16 -7.35
CA ASP A 92 -9.85 -4.09 -7.27
C ASP A 92 -9.76 -4.98 -6.03
N ASP A 93 -8.55 -5.37 -5.60
CA ASP A 93 -8.30 -6.10 -4.36
C ASP A 93 -8.58 -5.24 -3.11
N MET A 94 -8.25 -3.94 -3.15
CA MET A 94 -8.67 -3.01 -2.10
C MET A 94 -10.19 -2.94 -1.99
N TYR A 95 -10.90 -2.92 -3.12
CA TYR A 95 -12.36 -2.96 -3.15
C TYR A 95 -12.92 -4.29 -2.64
N ALA A 96 -12.29 -5.41 -2.99
CA ALA A 96 -12.68 -6.73 -2.49
C ALA A 96 -12.56 -6.81 -0.96
N LEU A 97 -11.47 -6.28 -0.38
CA LEU A 97 -11.32 -6.18 1.09
C LEU A 97 -12.43 -5.31 1.69
N ARG A 98 -12.72 -4.17 1.07
CA ARG A 98 -13.83 -3.29 1.51
C ARG A 98 -15.17 -4.02 1.52
N CYS A 99 -15.49 -4.76 0.47
CA CYS A 99 -16.75 -5.50 0.39
C CYS A 99 -16.85 -6.54 1.52
N ARG A 100 -15.81 -7.35 1.72
CA ARG A 100 -15.73 -8.34 2.80
C ARG A 100 -15.90 -7.73 4.18
N THR A 101 -15.26 -6.58 4.41
CA THR A 101 -15.35 -5.87 5.69
C THR A 101 -16.75 -5.29 5.90
N LYS A 102 -17.37 -4.77 4.84
CA LYS A 102 -18.72 -4.20 4.91
C LYS A 102 -19.81 -5.28 5.09
N GLU A 103 -19.60 -6.50 4.64
CA GLU A 103 -20.47 -7.64 4.96
C GLU A 103 -20.49 -7.93 6.48
N LYS A 104 -19.34 -7.77 7.14
CA LYS A 104 -19.20 -7.98 8.59
C LYS A 104 -19.69 -6.77 9.41
N TYR A 105 -19.52 -5.57 8.87
CA TYR A 105 -19.86 -4.30 9.54
C TYR A 105 -20.73 -3.42 8.63
N PRO A 106 -22.00 -3.82 8.33
CA PRO A 106 -22.84 -3.18 7.31
C PRO A 106 -23.16 -1.72 7.60
N ASP A 107 -23.36 -1.37 8.87
CA ASP A 107 -23.87 -0.06 9.29
C ASP A 107 -22.77 0.93 9.69
N LEU A 108 -21.52 0.47 9.82
CA LEU A 108 -20.45 1.35 10.28
C LEU A 108 -19.97 2.28 9.15
N PRO A 109 -19.64 3.55 9.48
CA PRO A 109 -18.91 4.42 8.57
C PRO A 109 -17.60 3.77 8.11
N TYR A 110 -17.25 3.94 6.83
CA TYR A 110 -16.07 3.31 6.23
C TYR A 110 -15.11 4.37 5.67
N PHE A 111 -13.91 4.41 6.21
CA PHE A 111 -12.86 5.34 5.82
C PHE A 111 -11.74 4.60 5.09
N LEU A 112 -11.11 5.27 4.13
CA LEU A 112 -9.97 4.74 3.38
C LEU A 112 -8.77 5.69 3.55
N MET A 113 -7.66 5.19 4.08
CA MET A 113 -6.41 5.92 4.18
C MET A 113 -5.38 5.33 3.21
N GLY A 114 -4.76 6.20 2.40
CA GLY A 114 -3.64 5.80 1.55
C GLY A 114 -2.40 6.64 1.80
N HIS A 115 -1.28 5.97 2.00
CA HIS A 115 0.03 6.59 2.20
C HIS A 115 0.94 6.37 0.99
N SER A 116 1.63 7.42 0.54
CA SER A 116 2.60 7.34 -0.56
C SER A 116 2.01 6.67 -1.82
N MET A 117 2.52 5.54 -2.28
CA MET A 117 1.91 4.75 -3.37
C MET A 117 0.43 4.45 -3.09
N GLY A 118 0.08 4.07 -1.85
CA GLY A 118 -1.30 3.85 -1.43
C GLY A 118 -2.19 5.08 -1.61
N SER A 119 -1.63 6.29 -1.54
CA SER A 119 -2.39 7.51 -1.81
C SER A 119 -2.79 7.65 -3.28
N PHE A 120 -1.95 7.21 -4.22
CA PHE A 120 -2.29 7.16 -5.65
C PHE A 120 -3.32 6.07 -5.93
N LEU A 121 -3.18 4.90 -5.27
CA LEU A 121 -4.16 3.81 -5.34
C LEU A 121 -5.52 4.25 -4.78
N THR A 122 -5.54 4.96 -3.64
CA THR A 122 -6.76 5.53 -3.04
C THR A 122 -7.44 6.52 -3.98
N ARG A 123 -6.71 7.44 -4.61
CA ARG A 123 -7.28 8.36 -5.61
C ARG A 123 -7.90 7.61 -6.79
N THR A 124 -7.23 6.57 -7.26
CA THR A 124 -7.73 5.70 -8.32
C THR A 124 -8.95 4.91 -7.88
N TYR A 125 -8.95 4.41 -6.64
CA TYR A 125 -10.07 3.73 -6.01
C TYR A 125 -11.32 4.61 -5.99
N LEU A 126 -11.21 5.86 -5.55
CA LEU A 126 -12.33 6.82 -5.47
C LEU A 126 -12.95 7.11 -6.85
N ILE A 127 -12.14 7.06 -7.91
CA ILE A 127 -12.61 7.21 -9.30
C ILE A 127 -13.34 5.94 -9.78
N ARG A 128 -12.81 4.76 -9.47
CA ARG A 128 -13.35 3.49 -9.96
C ARG A 128 -14.57 3.01 -9.16
N TYR A 129 -14.61 3.31 -7.88
CA TYR A 129 -15.63 2.87 -6.91
C TYR A 129 -16.23 4.05 -6.13
N PRO A 130 -16.86 5.02 -6.84
CA PRO A 130 -17.42 6.20 -6.19
C PRO A 130 -18.51 5.83 -5.20
N GLY A 131 -18.58 6.57 -4.08
CA GLY A 131 -19.62 6.39 -3.06
C GLY A 131 -19.51 5.12 -2.21
N THR A 132 -18.38 4.40 -2.27
CA THR A 132 -18.18 3.16 -1.48
C THR A 132 -17.47 3.39 -0.16
N VAL A 133 -16.96 4.60 0.09
CA VAL A 133 -16.36 5.05 1.35
C VAL A 133 -16.95 6.40 1.74
N ASP A 134 -17.06 6.65 3.04
CA ASP A 134 -17.65 7.89 3.58
C ASP A 134 -16.63 9.04 3.57
N ALA A 135 -15.34 8.74 3.76
CA ALA A 135 -14.26 9.71 3.60
C ALA A 135 -12.94 9.02 3.26
N ALA A 136 -11.97 9.80 2.74
CA ALA A 136 -10.64 9.32 2.44
C ALA A 136 -9.56 10.25 2.99
N ILE A 137 -8.48 9.64 3.51
CA ILE A 137 -7.27 10.31 3.96
C ILE A 137 -6.18 10.04 2.94
N ILE A 138 -5.70 11.08 2.28
CA ILE A 138 -4.68 11.00 1.22
C ILE A 138 -3.39 11.61 1.76
N MET A 139 -2.43 10.77 2.14
CA MET A 139 -1.22 11.15 2.85
C MET A 139 0.03 10.90 1.99
N GLY A 140 0.98 11.85 2.02
CA GLY A 140 2.23 11.73 1.25
C GLY A 140 2.00 11.60 -0.27
N THR A 141 0.93 12.19 -0.77
CA THR A 141 0.59 12.17 -2.20
C THR A 141 1.41 13.19 -2.99
N GLY A 142 1.46 13.00 -4.30
CA GLY A 142 2.11 13.92 -5.21
C GLY A 142 1.45 13.93 -6.59
N GLN A 143 1.98 14.79 -7.45
CA GLN A 143 1.61 14.80 -8.86
C GLN A 143 2.84 15.22 -9.67
N GLN A 144 3.10 14.48 -10.74
CA GLN A 144 4.16 14.79 -11.68
C GLN A 144 3.55 15.15 -13.03
N SER A 145 4.18 16.10 -13.73
CA SER A 145 3.73 16.47 -15.06
C SER A 145 3.94 15.31 -16.06
N PRO A 146 3.10 15.19 -17.09
CA PRO A 146 3.31 14.19 -18.14
C PRO A 146 4.68 14.25 -18.80
N ALA A 147 5.29 15.43 -18.85
CA ALA A 147 6.62 15.65 -19.40
C ALA A 147 7.74 14.94 -18.57
N ILE A 148 7.52 14.76 -17.27
CA ILE A 148 8.43 14.02 -16.38
C ILE A 148 8.09 12.53 -16.38
N VAL A 149 6.82 12.19 -16.36
CA VAL A 149 6.35 10.80 -16.29
C VAL A 149 6.66 10.02 -17.58
N ALA A 150 6.50 10.63 -18.75
CA ALA A 150 6.67 9.93 -20.02
C ALA A 150 8.09 9.40 -20.26
N PRO A 151 9.18 10.18 -20.04
CA PRO A 151 10.55 9.66 -20.10
C PRO A 151 10.81 8.56 -19.08
N GLY A 152 10.36 8.72 -17.83
CA GLY A 152 10.49 7.71 -16.76
C GLY A 152 9.86 6.37 -17.17
N ARG A 153 8.65 6.42 -17.71
CA ARG A 153 7.97 5.22 -18.25
C ARG A 153 8.74 4.56 -19.40
N ALA A 154 9.32 5.36 -20.30
CA ALA A 154 10.12 4.84 -21.42
C ALA A 154 11.38 4.12 -20.91
N ILE A 155 12.08 4.70 -19.93
CA ILE A 155 13.25 4.08 -19.29
C ILE A 155 12.87 2.78 -18.58
N ALA A 156 11.80 2.79 -17.76
CA ALA A 156 11.33 1.59 -17.08
C ALA A 156 10.92 0.49 -18.06
N LYS A 157 10.22 0.84 -19.15
CA LYS A 157 9.86 -0.12 -20.22
C LYS A 157 11.08 -0.70 -20.94
N ALA A 158 12.09 0.11 -21.21
CA ALA A 158 13.34 -0.35 -21.83
C ALA A 158 14.13 -1.30 -20.90
N ALA A 159 14.20 -0.96 -19.61
CA ALA A 159 14.81 -1.82 -18.60
C ALA A 159 14.09 -3.17 -18.50
N GLY A 160 12.75 -3.17 -18.42
CA GLY A 160 11.94 -4.37 -18.38
C GLY A 160 12.10 -5.26 -19.62
N LYS A 161 12.17 -4.67 -20.82
CA LYS A 161 12.43 -5.42 -22.06
C LYS A 161 13.81 -6.07 -22.09
N ARG A 162 14.82 -5.42 -21.48
CA ARG A 162 16.21 -5.89 -21.49
C ARG A 162 16.49 -6.93 -20.41
N HIS A 163 15.93 -6.77 -19.23
CA HIS A 163 16.29 -7.54 -18.03
C HIS A 163 15.14 -8.42 -17.49
N GLY A 164 13.93 -8.30 -18.07
CA GLY A 164 12.70 -8.87 -17.56
C GLY A 164 11.89 -7.86 -16.74
N PHE A 165 10.55 -7.95 -16.80
CA PHE A 165 9.66 -7.01 -16.11
C PHE A 165 9.55 -7.26 -14.60
N THR A 166 10.04 -8.39 -14.13
CA THR A 166 10.16 -8.73 -12.70
C THR A 166 11.54 -8.40 -12.14
N ALA A 167 12.51 -8.03 -13.00
CA ALA A 167 13.86 -7.73 -12.55
C ALA A 167 13.94 -6.37 -11.86
N HIS A 168 14.61 -6.33 -10.71
CA HIS A 168 14.95 -5.09 -10.01
C HIS A 168 15.86 -4.21 -10.90
N SER A 169 15.56 -2.91 -10.95
CA SER A 169 16.29 -1.95 -11.77
C SER A 169 16.80 -0.77 -10.93
N PRO A 170 18.09 -0.76 -10.53
CA PRO A 170 18.68 0.34 -9.76
C PRO A 170 18.53 1.72 -10.43
N ARG A 171 18.48 1.75 -11.78
CA ARG A 171 18.26 3.00 -12.51
C ARG A 171 16.84 3.56 -12.32
N VAL A 172 15.84 2.69 -12.35
CA VAL A 172 14.43 3.09 -12.14
C VAL A 172 14.25 3.53 -10.69
N GLU A 173 14.82 2.80 -9.75
CA GLU A 173 14.81 3.13 -8.33
C GLU A 173 15.48 4.48 -8.05
N SER A 174 16.68 4.71 -8.58
CA SER A 174 17.38 5.99 -8.45
C SER A 174 16.61 7.16 -9.04
N LEU A 175 15.87 6.96 -10.14
CA LEU A 175 14.98 7.99 -10.70
C LEU A 175 13.78 8.28 -9.80
N ALA A 176 13.27 7.28 -9.10
CA ALA A 176 12.12 7.43 -8.23
C ALA A 176 12.47 8.04 -6.86
N PHE A 177 13.58 7.60 -6.27
CA PHE A 177 13.90 7.86 -4.85
C PHE A 177 15.27 8.52 -4.63
N GLY A 178 16.19 8.45 -5.58
CA GLY A 178 17.60 8.84 -5.41
C GLY A 178 17.85 10.32 -5.07
N ALA A 179 16.84 11.18 -5.21
CA ALA A 179 16.95 12.59 -4.82
C ALA A 179 16.62 12.84 -3.34
N TYR A 180 15.84 11.96 -2.71
CA TYR A 180 15.28 12.20 -1.38
C TYR A 180 16.37 12.26 -0.29
N ASN A 181 17.33 11.34 -0.35
CA ASN A 181 18.37 11.24 0.65
C ASN A 181 19.45 12.35 0.56
N LYS A 182 19.51 13.09 -0.55
CA LYS A 182 20.54 14.14 -0.76
C LYS A 182 20.46 15.26 0.26
N ALA A 183 19.26 15.60 0.73
CA ALA A 183 19.05 16.67 1.71
C ALA A 183 19.52 16.29 3.13
N PHE A 184 19.81 15.00 3.37
CA PHE A 184 20.17 14.46 4.68
C PHE A 184 21.63 14.03 4.77
N ALA A 185 22.47 14.45 3.82
CA ALA A 185 23.92 14.16 3.85
C ALA A 185 24.61 14.83 5.04
N PRO A 186 25.58 14.13 5.70
CA PRO A 186 26.09 12.79 5.37
C PRO A 186 25.11 11.69 5.77
N ASN A 187 24.86 10.77 4.83
CA ASN A 187 23.88 9.71 5.02
C ASN A 187 24.47 8.53 5.80
N ARG A 188 23.69 7.97 6.73
CA ARG A 188 23.99 6.73 7.45
C ARG A 188 23.48 5.50 6.68
N THR A 189 22.30 5.66 6.05
CA THR A 189 21.63 4.61 5.24
C THR A 189 21.16 5.22 3.92
N GLU A 190 20.62 4.37 3.04
CA GLU A 190 20.00 4.84 1.79
C GLU A 190 18.61 5.46 1.99
N VAL A 191 18.07 5.35 3.20
CA VAL A 191 16.68 5.71 3.52
C VAL A 191 16.54 6.66 4.72
N ASP A 192 17.60 7.42 5.07
CA ASP A 192 17.59 8.38 6.18
C ASP A 192 16.50 9.47 6.02
N TRP A 193 16.05 9.72 4.80
CA TRP A 193 14.99 10.67 4.50
C TRP A 193 13.61 10.26 5.03
N LEU A 194 13.43 9.00 5.45
CA LEU A 194 12.14 8.48 5.92
C LEU A 194 11.76 8.99 7.30
N SER A 195 12.72 9.15 8.21
CA SER A 195 12.43 9.54 9.59
C SER A 195 13.66 10.16 10.28
N VAL A 196 13.40 11.06 11.23
CA VAL A 196 14.43 11.53 12.18
C VAL A 196 14.75 10.47 13.25
N SER A 197 13.88 9.51 13.47
CA SER A 197 14.10 8.38 14.37
C SER A 197 14.92 7.29 13.67
N GLN A 198 16.12 7.02 14.18
CA GLN A 198 16.97 5.94 13.66
C GLN A 198 16.28 4.58 13.74
N ASN A 199 15.55 4.31 14.82
CA ASN A 199 14.81 3.05 14.96
C ASN A 199 13.77 2.86 13.84
N ASN A 200 13.09 3.94 13.42
CA ASN A 200 12.14 3.88 12.32
C ASN A 200 12.84 3.64 10.98
N VAL A 201 14.01 4.25 10.78
CA VAL A 201 14.84 4.05 9.57
C VAL A 201 15.35 2.60 9.52
N ASP A 202 15.83 2.07 10.65
CA ASP A 202 16.40 0.72 10.74
C ASP A 202 15.33 -0.39 10.62
N SER A 203 14.07 -0.05 10.87
CA SER A 203 12.94 -0.97 10.75
C SER A 203 12.33 -1.01 9.35
N TYR A 204 12.79 -0.16 8.44
CA TYR A 204 12.33 -0.10 7.06
C TYR A 204 13.16 -1.02 6.16
#